data_4edb6c49685ceb3d8a6b8ce83e5a5925
#
_entry.id   4edb6c49685ceb3d8a6b8ce83e5a5925
#
_cell.length_a   1.000
_cell.length_b   1.000
_cell.length_c   1.000
_cell.angle_alpha   90.00
_cell.angle_beta   90.00
_cell.angle_gamma   90.00
#
_symmetry.space_group_name_H-M   'P 1'
#
loop_
_entity.id
_entity.type
_entity.pdbx_description
1 polymer ?
#
loop_
_entity_poly.entity_id
_entity_poly.type
_entity_poly.pdbx_seq_one_letter_code
_entity_poly.pdbx_strand_id
1 'polypeptide(L)'
;MQDPKALGMVLAMLVDRAGKPVKDGSAKGQLYVSPEEVVVVRPRRRDELLGQLGLALLGGSVVAVLVNVLTVRSTAVLWAAVAAQAVYWLMLPARRRAMETEELSAAQVEAVRRAGRVALRVPASAILRAVPPEPPRRGLRRPARFEIADGALEIYLSDEQFRAAAGALGR
;
A
#
# COMPACT_ATOMS: atom_id res chain seq x y z
N MET A 1 21.23 2.23 -16.75
CA MET A 1 19.94 2.35 -16.06
C MET A 1 20.08 1.62 -14.74
N GLN A 2 19.93 2.30 -13.61
CA GLN A 2 19.97 1.65 -12.29
C GLN A 2 18.62 1.02 -12.01
N ASP A 3 18.62 -0.20 -11.43
CA ASP A 3 17.38 -0.85 -11.03
C ASP A 3 16.68 -0.02 -9.93
N PRO A 4 15.34 0.10 -10.01
CA PRO A 4 14.57 0.87 -9.04
C PRO A 4 14.60 0.21 -7.67
N LYS A 5 14.84 0.99 -6.62
CA LYS A 5 14.86 0.52 -5.25
C LYS A 5 13.43 0.31 -4.75
N ALA A 6 13.11 -0.91 -4.37
CA ALA A 6 11.82 -1.25 -3.76
C ALA A 6 11.82 -0.84 -2.27
N LEU A 7 10.83 -0.08 -1.85
CA LEU A 7 10.73 0.46 -0.48
C LEU A 7 9.53 -0.10 0.31
N GLY A 8 8.80 -1.06 -0.27
CA GLY A 8 7.69 -1.74 0.37
C GLY A 8 6.32 -1.09 0.13
N MET A 9 5.33 -1.57 0.86
CA MET A 9 3.94 -1.11 0.73
C MET A 9 3.75 0.25 1.36
N VAL A 10 3.18 1.18 0.60
CA VAL A 10 2.90 2.55 1.01
C VAL A 10 1.49 2.98 0.64
N LEU A 11 1.01 4.02 1.31
CA LEU A 11 -0.09 4.85 0.85
C LEU A 11 0.52 6.16 0.34
N ALA A 12 0.27 6.47 -0.93
CA ALA A 12 0.72 7.69 -1.58
C ALA A 12 -0.47 8.52 -2.02
N MET A 13 -0.37 9.85 -1.95
CA MET A 13 -1.43 10.77 -2.29
C MET A 13 -0.84 12.01 -2.96
N LEU A 14 -1.38 12.38 -4.12
CA LEU A 14 -1.11 13.67 -4.72
C LEU A 14 -2.04 14.72 -4.10
N VAL A 15 -1.45 15.81 -3.65
CA VAL A 15 -2.18 16.97 -3.12
C VAL A 15 -1.86 18.20 -3.96
N ASP A 16 -2.84 19.07 -4.14
CA ASP A 16 -2.67 20.35 -4.81
C ASP A 16 -1.92 21.37 -3.92
N ARG A 17 -1.71 22.59 -4.42
CA ARG A 17 -1.06 23.68 -3.66
C ARG A 17 -1.83 24.06 -2.39
N ALA A 18 -3.13 23.82 -2.34
CA ALA A 18 -3.96 24.06 -1.17
C ALA A 18 -3.95 22.89 -0.17
N GLY A 19 -3.21 21.80 -0.45
CA GLY A 19 -3.15 20.60 0.37
C GLY A 19 -4.38 19.69 0.24
N LYS A 20 -5.22 19.91 -0.79
CA LYS A 20 -6.38 19.05 -1.05
C LYS A 20 -5.98 17.86 -1.92
N PRO A 21 -6.50 16.65 -1.64
CA PRO A 21 -6.27 15.49 -2.48
C PRO A 21 -6.75 15.73 -3.91
N VAL A 22 -5.89 15.44 -4.87
CA VAL A 22 -6.25 15.46 -6.29
C VAL A 22 -7.14 14.25 -6.58
N LYS A 23 -8.20 14.44 -7.39
CA LYS A 23 -9.07 13.34 -7.80
C LYS A 23 -8.23 12.25 -8.48
N ASP A 24 -8.44 10.99 -8.07
CA ASP A 24 -7.68 9.82 -8.52
C ASP A 24 -6.16 9.86 -8.22
N GLY A 25 -5.71 10.83 -7.41
CA GLY A 25 -4.32 11.01 -7.00
C GLY A 25 -3.90 10.16 -5.80
N SER A 26 -4.75 9.28 -5.27
CA SER A 26 -4.40 8.39 -4.16
C SER A 26 -4.12 6.98 -4.65
N ALA A 27 -3.04 6.38 -4.14
CA ALA A 27 -2.62 5.05 -4.50
C ALA A 27 -2.09 4.28 -3.29
N LYS A 28 -2.54 3.04 -3.14
CA LYS A 28 -1.94 2.06 -2.23
C LYS A 28 -1.20 1.02 -3.05
N GLY A 29 0.07 0.81 -2.75
CA GLY A 29 0.88 -0.14 -3.52
C GLY A 29 2.31 -0.21 -3.04
N GLN A 30 3.13 -0.94 -3.77
CA GLN A 30 4.57 -1.00 -3.54
C GLN A 30 5.24 0.21 -4.17
N LEU A 31 6.09 0.87 -3.39
CA LEU A 31 6.86 2.04 -3.80
C LEU A 31 8.19 1.61 -4.41
N TYR A 32 8.45 2.08 -5.60
CA TYR A 32 9.72 1.97 -6.30
C TYR A 32 10.28 3.36 -6.56
N VAL A 33 11.54 3.55 -6.22
CA VAL A 33 12.23 4.82 -6.42
C VAL A 33 13.49 4.58 -7.24
N SER A 34 13.64 5.32 -8.31
CA SER A 34 14.85 5.36 -9.14
C SER A 34 15.33 6.81 -9.28
N PRO A 35 16.54 7.05 -9.78
CA PRO A 35 17.00 8.42 -10.08
C PRO A 35 16.14 9.15 -11.11
N GLU A 36 15.34 8.41 -11.88
CA GLU A 36 14.51 8.96 -12.95
C GLU A 36 13.07 9.22 -12.52
N GLU A 37 12.53 8.38 -11.60
CA GLU A 37 11.11 8.45 -11.22
C GLU A 37 10.77 7.79 -9.90
N VAL A 38 9.63 8.19 -9.35
CA VAL A 38 8.94 7.56 -8.23
C VAL A 38 7.68 6.88 -8.78
N VAL A 39 7.55 5.58 -8.53
CA VAL A 39 6.44 4.77 -9.05
C VAL A 39 5.77 4.01 -7.92
N VAL A 40 4.44 4.06 -7.88
CA VAL A 40 3.62 3.23 -6.99
C VAL A 40 2.90 2.18 -7.82
N VAL A 41 3.19 0.91 -7.54
CA VAL A 41 2.64 -0.24 -8.25
C VAL A 41 1.57 -0.91 -7.43
N ARG A 42 0.37 -1.05 -7.97
CA ARG A 42 -0.73 -1.80 -7.34
C ARG A 42 -0.37 -3.27 -7.20
N PRO A 43 -0.75 -3.92 -6.10
CA PRO A 43 -0.64 -5.37 -5.98
C PRO A 43 -1.41 -6.08 -7.11
N ARG A 44 -1.12 -7.35 -7.34
CA ARG A 44 -1.87 -8.12 -8.33
C ARG A 44 -3.34 -8.19 -7.91
N ARG A 45 -4.25 -7.94 -8.82
CA ARG A 45 -5.70 -7.94 -8.56
C ARG A 45 -6.17 -9.21 -7.82
N ARG A 46 -5.59 -10.36 -8.16
CA ARG A 46 -5.87 -11.64 -7.49
C ARG A 46 -5.51 -11.59 -6.01
N ASP A 47 -4.34 -11.06 -5.67
CA ASP A 47 -3.85 -11.01 -4.30
C ASP A 47 -4.64 -10.01 -3.46
N GLU A 48 -5.07 -8.91 -4.07
CA GLU A 48 -5.95 -7.91 -3.44
C GLU A 48 -7.32 -8.52 -3.13
N LEU A 49 -7.94 -9.22 -4.09
CA LEU A 49 -9.22 -9.90 -3.90
C LEU A 49 -9.13 -10.99 -2.82
N LEU A 50 -8.07 -11.80 -2.81
CA LEU A 50 -7.84 -12.80 -1.76
C LEU A 50 -7.68 -12.16 -0.38
N GLY A 51 -6.98 -11.02 -0.31
CA GLY A 51 -6.85 -10.25 0.93
C GLY A 51 -8.17 -9.70 1.45
N GLN A 52 -9.01 -9.17 0.56
CA GLN A 52 -10.35 -8.65 0.89
C GLN A 52 -11.29 -9.79 1.32
N LEU A 53 -11.30 -10.91 0.59
CA LEU A 53 -12.09 -12.08 0.93
C LEU A 53 -11.70 -12.64 2.29
N GLY A 54 -10.40 -12.76 2.58
CA GLY A 54 -9.90 -13.21 3.88
C GLY A 54 -10.38 -12.29 5.02
N LEU A 55 -10.35 -10.98 4.84
CA LEU A 55 -10.85 -10.03 5.84
C LEU A 55 -12.36 -10.14 6.04
N ALA A 56 -13.11 -10.32 4.96
CA ALA A 56 -14.57 -10.51 5.02
C ALA A 56 -14.93 -11.81 5.77
N LEU A 57 -14.20 -12.90 5.51
CA LEU A 57 -14.37 -14.17 6.23
C LEU A 57 -14.06 -14.03 7.73
N LEU A 58 -12.96 -13.35 8.08
CA LEU A 58 -12.60 -13.11 9.47
C LEU A 58 -13.67 -12.26 10.18
N GLY A 59 -14.03 -11.12 9.61
CA GLY A 59 -15.05 -10.23 10.19
C GLY A 59 -16.42 -10.89 10.28
N GLY A 60 -16.85 -11.56 9.22
CA GLY A 60 -18.11 -12.29 9.17
C GLY A 60 -18.20 -13.41 10.19
N SER A 61 -17.11 -14.18 10.39
CA SER A 61 -17.08 -15.24 11.39
C SER A 61 -17.18 -14.70 12.82
N VAL A 62 -16.53 -13.58 13.13
CA VAL A 62 -16.62 -12.94 14.45
C VAL A 62 -18.04 -12.45 14.71
N VAL A 63 -18.66 -11.78 13.76
CA VAL A 63 -20.05 -11.31 13.87
C VAL A 63 -21.02 -12.50 14.02
N ALA A 64 -20.85 -13.56 13.23
CA ALA A 64 -21.67 -14.76 13.31
C ALA A 64 -21.59 -15.42 14.69
N VAL A 65 -20.40 -15.51 15.29
CA VAL A 65 -20.23 -16.03 16.66
C VAL A 65 -20.93 -15.15 17.68
N LEU A 66 -20.76 -13.82 17.61
CA LEU A 66 -21.42 -12.90 18.53
C LEU A 66 -22.94 -13.00 18.46
N VAL A 67 -23.51 -12.97 17.26
CA VAL A 67 -24.96 -13.11 17.06
C VAL A 67 -25.45 -14.48 17.55
N ASN A 68 -24.72 -15.57 17.26
CA ASN A 68 -25.09 -16.89 17.68
C ASN A 68 -25.12 -17.04 19.22
N VAL A 69 -24.13 -16.47 19.91
CA VAL A 69 -24.07 -16.50 21.39
C VAL A 69 -25.21 -15.72 22.01
N LEU A 70 -25.58 -14.58 21.41
CA LEU A 70 -26.62 -13.70 21.94
C LEU A 70 -28.05 -14.14 21.62
N THR A 71 -28.27 -14.87 20.52
CA THR A 71 -29.63 -15.14 20.02
C THR A 71 -29.94 -16.60 19.77
N VAL A 72 -29.19 -17.26 18.89
CA VAL A 72 -29.62 -18.55 18.31
C VAL A 72 -29.07 -19.76 19.05
N ARG A 73 -27.88 -19.65 19.65
CA ARG A 73 -27.13 -20.72 20.34
C ARG A 73 -27.00 -22.02 19.51
N SER A 74 -26.88 -21.89 18.21
CA SER A 74 -26.76 -23.01 17.27
C SER A 74 -25.30 -23.50 17.15
N THR A 75 -25.07 -24.79 17.35
CA THR A 75 -23.76 -25.41 17.15
C THR A 75 -23.31 -25.39 15.68
N ALA A 76 -24.24 -25.44 14.74
CA ALA A 76 -23.94 -25.37 13.31
C ALA A 76 -23.30 -24.02 12.93
N VAL A 77 -23.76 -22.90 13.50
CA VAL A 77 -23.17 -21.57 13.28
C VAL A 77 -21.74 -21.51 13.83
N LEU A 78 -21.47 -22.12 14.97
CA LEU A 78 -20.13 -22.18 15.52
C LEU A 78 -19.17 -22.97 14.61
N TRP A 79 -19.60 -24.12 14.09
CA TRP A 79 -18.79 -24.89 13.14
C TRP A 79 -18.56 -24.15 11.84
N ALA A 80 -19.55 -23.43 11.31
CA ALA A 80 -19.40 -22.59 10.13
C ALA A 80 -18.37 -21.46 10.38
N ALA A 81 -18.38 -20.84 11.56
CA ALA A 81 -17.41 -19.83 11.94
C ALA A 81 -15.99 -20.40 12.05
N VAL A 82 -15.84 -21.58 12.64
CA VAL A 82 -14.54 -22.30 12.72
C VAL A 82 -14.01 -22.63 11.32
N ALA A 83 -14.87 -23.12 10.43
CA ALA A 83 -14.50 -23.39 9.04
C ALA A 83 -14.05 -22.11 8.31
N ALA A 84 -14.78 -20.99 8.47
CA ALA A 84 -14.39 -19.71 7.90
C ALA A 84 -13.02 -19.21 8.43
N GLN A 85 -12.75 -19.39 9.71
CA GLN A 85 -11.45 -19.11 10.31
C GLN A 85 -10.35 -19.98 9.71
N ALA A 86 -10.58 -21.28 9.54
CA ALA A 86 -9.61 -22.19 8.93
C ALA A 86 -9.29 -21.76 7.48
N VAL A 87 -10.29 -21.41 6.69
CA VAL A 87 -10.11 -20.86 5.33
C VAL A 87 -9.30 -19.56 5.36
N TYR A 88 -9.59 -18.65 6.28
CA TYR A 88 -8.79 -17.43 6.46
C TYR A 88 -7.30 -17.74 6.71
N TRP A 89 -7.00 -18.68 7.61
CA TRP A 89 -5.63 -19.07 7.91
C TRP A 89 -4.91 -19.68 6.70
N LEU A 90 -5.62 -20.46 5.89
CA LEU A 90 -5.09 -21.01 4.64
C LEU A 90 -4.80 -19.91 3.59
N MET A 91 -5.54 -18.79 3.63
CA MET A 91 -5.32 -17.66 2.74
C MET A 91 -4.22 -16.70 3.22
N LEU A 92 -3.80 -16.81 4.49
CA LEU A 92 -2.80 -15.91 5.09
C LEU A 92 -1.45 -15.89 4.34
N PRO A 93 -0.90 -17.03 3.86
CA PRO A 93 0.34 -17.03 3.07
C PRO A 93 0.22 -16.24 1.78
N ALA A 94 -0.91 -16.35 1.08
CA ALA A 94 -1.16 -15.58 -0.15
C ALA A 94 -1.20 -14.07 0.14
N ARG A 95 -1.83 -13.69 1.26
CA ARG A 95 -1.86 -12.30 1.71
C ARG A 95 -0.47 -11.79 2.10
N ARG A 96 0.35 -12.60 2.78
CA ARG A 96 1.74 -12.23 3.12
C ARG A 96 2.55 -11.99 1.85
N ARG A 97 2.48 -12.88 0.86
CA ARG A 97 3.17 -12.72 -0.43
C ARG A 97 2.73 -11.45 -1.17
N ALA A 98 1.45 -11.09 -1.09
CA ALA A 98 0.94 -9.84 -1.67
C ALA A 98 1.51 -8.59 -0.98
N MET A 99 1.97 -8.71 0.26
CA MET A 99 2.59 -7.62 1.05
C MET A 99 4.12 -7.67 1.04
N GLU A 100 4.71 -8.77 0.57
CA GLU A 100 6.16 -8.88 0.41
C GLU A 100 6.65 -7.91 -0.66
N THR A 101 7.76 -7.27 -0.36
CA THR A 101 8.40 -6.33 -1.29
C THR A 101 8.99 -7.13 -2.46
N GLU A 102 8.40 -6.98 -3.62
CA GLU A 102 8.89 -7.60 -4.86
C GLU A 102 9.99 -6.70 -5.42
N GLU A 103 11.22 -7.21 -5.53
CA GLU A 103 12.29 -6.52 -6.23
C GLU A 103 12.04 -6.63 -7.73
N LEU A 104 11.76 -5.52 -8.37
CA LEU A 104 11.53 -5.45 -9.81
C LEU A 104 12.72 -4.78 -10.49
N SER A 105 13.25 -5.42 -11.52
CA SER A 105 14.19 -4.76 -12.42
C SER A 105 13.50 -3.66 -13.23
N ALA A 106 14.26 -2.74 -13.81
CA ALA A 106 13.74 -1.67 -14.65
C ALA A 106 12.87 -2.20 -15.82
N ALA A 107 13.26 -3.31 -16.43
CA ALA A 107 12.48 -3.96 -17.49
C ALA A 107 11.14 -4.52 -16.97
N GLN A 108 11.12 -5.06 -15.76
CA GLN A 108 9.90 -5.56 -15.11
C GLN A 108 8.96 -4.44 -14.70
N VAL A 109 9.48 -3.30 -14.23
CA VAL A 109 8.67 -2.10 -13.95
C VAL A 109 7.96 -1.63 -15.23
N GLU A 110 8.66 -1.63 -16.37
CA GLU A 110 8.05 -1.29 -17.65
C GLU A 110 6.99 -2.32 -18.11
N ALA A 111 7.19 -3.59 -17.84
CA ALA A 111 6.18 -4.62 -18.10
C ALA A 111 4.93 -4.43 -17.22
N VAL A 112 5.13 -4.11 -15.93
CA VAL A 112 4.05 -3.80 -14.98
C VAL A 112 3.29 -2.53 -15.40
N ARG A 113 3.99 -1.54 -15.96
CA ARG A 113 3.40 -0.33 -16.52
C ARG A 113 2.52 -0.64 -17.71
N ARG A 114 3.00 -1.43 -18.67
CA ARG A 114 2.21 -1.88 -19.84
C ARG A 114 0.97 -2.67 -19.41
N ALA A 115 1.05 -3.40 -18.32
CA ALA A 115 -0.09 -4.11 -17.73
C ALA A 115 -1.08 -3.20 -16.96
N GLY A 116 -0.90 -1.88 -16.95
CA GLY A 116 -1.80 -0.91 -16.29
C GLY A 116 -1.80 -0.98 -14.76
N ARG A 117 -0.78 -1.60 -14.14
CA ARG A 117 -0.68 -1.73 -12.68
C ARG A 117 0.00 -0.54 -11.99
N VAL A 118 0.58 0.38 -12.74
CA VAL A 118 1.12 1.62 -12.19
C VAL A 118 -0.03 2.51 -11.75
N ALA A 119 -0.11 2.78 -10.46
CA ALA A 119 -1.17 3.58 -9.87
C ALA A 119 -0.80 5.06 -9.80
N LEU A 120 0.48 5.34 -9.57
CA LEU A 120 1.01 6.70 -9.48
C LEU A 120 2.43 6.72 -10.04
N ARG A 121 2.75 7.77 -10.77
CA ARG A 121 4.09 8.01 -11.33
C ARG A 121 4.42 9.48 -11.24
N VAL A 122 5.59 9.79 -10.66
CA VAL A 122 6.12 11.15 -10.60
C VAL A 122 7.56 11.12 -11.11
N PRO A 123 7.90 11.86 -12.17
CA PRO A 123 9.28 11.99 -12.61
C PRO A 123 10.15 12.62 -11.51
N ALA A 124 11.35 12.11 -11.30
CA ALA A 124 12.26 12.67 -10.29
C ALA A 124 12.61 14.14 -10.58
N SER A 125 12.65 14.52 -11.87
CA SER A 125 12.85 15.91 -12.31
C SER A 125 11.72 16.86 -11.89
N ALA A 126 10.51 16.35 -11.65
CA ALA A 126 9.40 17.17 -11.17
C ALA A 126 9.44 17.38 -9.65
N ILE A 127 10.23 16.61 -8.91
CA ILE A 127 10.37 16.75 -7.46
C ILE A 127 11.36 17.89 -7.19
N LEU A 128 10.87 18.95 -6.57
CA LEU A 128 11.66 20.13 -6.22
C LEU A 128 12.40 19.95 -4.89
N ARG A 129 11.71 19.34 -3.92
CA ARG A 129 12.21 19.16 -2.56
C ARG A 129 11.62 17.92 -1.91
N ALA A 130 12.41 17.21 -1.12
CA ALA A 130 11.97 16.14 -0.24
C ALA A 130 11.95 16.63 1.21
N VAL A 131 10.80 16.54 1.86
CA VAL A 131 10.60 16.94 3.26
C VAL A 131 10.34 15.66 4.08
N PRO A 132 11.15 15.39 5.11
CA PRO A 132 10.98 14.21 5.94
C PRO A 132 9.62 14.19 6.67
N PRO A 133 9.12 13.00 7.05
CA PRO A 133 7.94 12.91 7.86
C PRO A 133 8.19 13.60 9.21
N GLU A 134 7.23 14.39 9.67
CA GLU A 134 7.31 14.95 11.01
C GLU A 134 7.10 13.86 12.06
N PRO A 135 7.73 13.99 13.25
CA PRO A 135 7.50 13.05 14.34
C PRO A 135 6.00 12.96 14.68
N PRO A 136 5.52 11.75 15.00
CA PRO A 136 4.09 11.53 15.23
C PRO A 136 3.58 12.39 16.38
N ARG A 137 2.59 13.24 16.10
CA ARG A 137 1.87 13.98 17.12
C ARG A 137 0.58 13.24 17.45
N ARG A 138 0.33 12.94 18.74
CA ARG A 138 -0.87 12.22 19.22
C ARG A 138 -1.12 10.86 18.52
N GLY A 139 -0.05 10.12 18.18
CA GLY A 139 -0.16 8.80 17.55
C GLY A 139 -0.44 8.80 16.05
N LEU A 140 -0.65 9.95 15.42
CA LEU A 140 -0.86 10.06 13.98
C LEU A 140 0.50 10.24 13.26
N ARG A 141 0.83 9.28 12.39
CA ARG A 141 2.00 9.41 11.49
C ARG A 141 1.69 10.47 10.44
N ARG A 142 2.62 11.39 10.23
CA ARG A 142 2.55 12.34 9.13
C ARG A 142 3.28 11.76 7.90
N PRO A 143 2.78 12.04 6.68
CA PRO A 143 3.45 11.60 5.46
C PRO A 143 4.76 12.36 5.24
N ALA A 144 5.72 11.72 4.60
CA ALA A 144 6.81 12.39 3.92
C ALA A 144 6.23 13.17 2.73
N ARG A 145 6.78 14.35 2.44
CA ARG A 145 6.26 15.22 1.40
C ARG A 145 7.33 15.49 0.34
N PHE A 146 7.02 15.14 -0.90
CA PHE A 146 7.85 15.43 -2.06
C PHE A 146 7.17 16.57 -2.83
N GLU A 147 7.72 17.77 -2.72
CA GLU A 147 7.15 18.98 -3.34
C GLU A 147 7.36 18.93 -4.86
N ILE A 148 6.31 19.21 -5.59
CA ILE A 148 6.28 19.32 -7.06
C ILE A 148 5.71 20.70 -7.45
N ALA A 149 5.89 21.13 -8.70
CA ALA A 149 5.50 22.47 -9.14
C ALA A 149 4.03 22.82 -8.84
N ASP A 150 3.12 21.85 -8.95
CA ASP A 150 1.66 22.06 -8.80
C ASP A 150 1.08 21.50 -7.51
N GLY A 151 1.92 21.15 -6.53
CA GLY A 151 1.48 20.59 -5.27
C GLY A 151 2.53 19.75 -4.58
N ALA A 152 2.14 18.59 -4.05
CA ALA A 152 3.06 17.64 -3.46
C ALA A 152 2.59 16.19 -3.61
N LEU A 153 3.55 15.28 -3.59
CA LEU A 153 3.31 13.87 -3.40
C LEU A 153 3.55 13.53 -1.92
N GLU A 154 2.50 13.17 -1.23
CA GLU A 154 2.55 12.74 0.17
C GLU A 154 2.60 11.21 0.25
N ILE A 155 3.59 10.66 0.95
CA ILE A 155 3.77 9.22 1.10
C ILE A 155 4.00 8.89 2.57
N TYR A 156 3.25 7.93 3.10
CA TYR A 156 3.45 7.43 4.47
C TYR A 156 4.66 6.49 4.51
N LEU A 157 5.81 7.03 4.87
CA LEU A 157 7.09 6.34 4.97
C LEU A 157 7.59 6.28 6.41
N SER A 158 8.41 5.27 6.72
CA SER A 158 9.28 5.33 7.89
C SER A 158 10.49 6.24 7.60
N ASP A 159 11.21 6.67 8.64
CA ASP A 159 12.42 7.50 8.49
C ASP A 159 13.51 6.79 7.66
N GLU A 160 13.58 5.47 7.78
CA GLU A 160 14.52 4.64 7.00
C GLU A 160 14.13 4.61 5.52
N GLN A 161 12.84 4.35 5.25
CA GLN A 161 12.31 4.37 3.88
C GLN A 161 12.45 5.74 3.24
N PHE A 162 12.21 6.82 4.00
CA PHE A 162 12.43 8.18 3.50
C PHE A 162 13.87 8.45 3.13
N ARG A 163 14.82 8.13 4.02
CA ARG A 163 16.26 8.28 3.73
C ARG A 163 16.68 7.48 2.49
N ALA A 164 16.15 6.27 2.36
CA ALA A 164 16.41 5.42 1.21
C ALA A 164 15.81 6.00 -0.09
N ALA A 165 14.60 6.60 -0.02
CA ALA A 165 13.97 7.27 -1.15
C ALA A 165 14.73 8.54 -1.56
N ALA A 166 15.05 9.41 -0.60
CA ALA A 166 15.82 10.63 -0.84
C ALA A 166 17.19 10.33 -1.44
N GLY A 167 17.90 9.34 -0.90
CA GLY A 167 19.18 8.90 -1.44
C GLY A 167 19.11 8.35 -2.86
N ALA A 168 18.05 7.59 -3.20
CA ALA A 168 17.83 7.08 -4.55
C ALA A 168 17.49 8.19 -5.56
N LEU A 169 16.88 9.29 -5.09
CA LEU A 169 16.62 10.49 -5.89
C LEU A 169 17.83 11.45 -5.99
N GLY A 170 18.94 11.14 -5.29
CA GLY A 170 20.12 12.02 -5.22
C GLY A 170 19.90 13.31 -4.44
N ARG A 171 19.03 13.26 -3.43
CA ARG A 171 18.58 14.42 -2.63
C ARG A 171 18.79 14.23 -1.13
#